data_300991bb8b3a219623788e896de99c95
#
_entry.id   300991bb8b3a219623788e896de99c95
#
_cell.length_a   1.000
_cell.length_b   1.000
_cell.length_c   1.000
_cell.angle_alpha   90.00
_cell.angle_beta   90.00
_cell.angle_gamma   90.00
#
_symmetry.space_group_name_H-M   'P 1'
#
loop_
_entity.id
_entity.type
_entity.pdbx_description
1 polymer ?
#
loop_
_entity_poly.entity_id
_entity_poly.type
_entity_poly.pdbx_seq_one_letter_code
_entity_poly.pdbx_strand_id
1 'polypeptide(L)'
;LMKEAFEIIESSDGMLFHTHASENKHEVDAVRQRCKMENIEFLHHLGILSERSCLAHCIHINEQEIAILKNTNANVSHCPSSNLKLGSGLADIPLYQERGINVSLGADGAPCNNTLDMFKEMRLASLLQKPHHGATAMPARRVFEMATIGGARALGLEHEIGSIEVGKKADIVLMNLERLWNPIV
;
A
#
# COMPACT_ATOMS: atom_id res chain seq x y z
N LEU A 1 -0.38 24.21 0.89
CA LEU A 1 -1.27 23.35 0.11
C LEU A 1 -1.45 21.97 0.77
N MET A 2 -0.39 21.11 0.95
CA MET A 2 -0.55 19.79 1.58
C MET A 2 -1.06 19.89 3.03
N LYS A 3 -0.51 20.79 3.82
CA LYS A 3 -0.96 21.02 5.20
C LYS A 3 -2.41 21.50 5.27
N GLU A 4 -2.79 22.44 4.42
CA GLU A 4 -4.17 22.94 4.31
C GLU A 4 -5.14 21.83 3.88
N ALA A 5 -4.74 20.96 2.92
CA ALA A 5 -5.53 19.80 2.53
C ALA A 5 -5.75 18.84 3.71
N PHE A 6 -4.70 18.62 4.52
CA PHE A 6 -4.81 17.76 5.70
C PHE A 6 -5.70 18.38 6.79
N GLU A 7 -5.63 19.68 7.02
CA GLU A 7 -6.53 20.39 7.95
C GLU A 7 -8.00 20.23 7.55
N ILE A 8 -8.30 20.21 6.25
CA ILE A 8 -9.66 19.91 5.74
C ILE A 8 -10.05 18.46 6.07
N ILE A 9 -9.14 17.50 5.88
CA ILE A 9 -9.38 16.08 6.18
C ILE A 9 -9.61 15.88 7.68
N GLU A 10 -8.80 16.51 8.53
CA GLU A 10 -8.92 16.43 9.98
C GLU A 10 -10.25 17.00 10.49
N SER A 11 -10.78 18.03 9.83
CA SER A 11 -12.07 18.64 10.16
C SER A 11 -13.29 17.87 9.63
N SER A 12 -13.06 16.80 8.85
CA SER A 12 -14.11 16.04 8.17
C SER A 12 -14.12 14.59 8.62
N ASP A 13 -15.27 14.07 9.03
CA ASP A 13 -15.42 12.68 9.42
C ASP A 13 -15.24 11.73 8.21
N GLY A 14 -14.46 10.67 8.39
CA GLY A 14 -14.28 9.60 7.42
C GLY A 14 -13.43 9.94 6.18
N MET A 15 -12.86 11.13 6.09
CA MET A 15 -11.94 11.46 5.00
C MET A 15 -10.55 10.88 5.23
N LEU A 16 -9.91 10.44 4.12
CA LEU A 16 -8.56 9.91 4.09
C LEU A 16 -7.62 10.85 3.34
N PHE A 17 -6.37 10.89 3.78
CA PHE A 17 -5.28 11.48 3.03
C PHE A 17 -4.59 10.41 2.20
N HIS A 18 -4.66 10.52 0.87
CA HIS A 18 -4.01 9.58 -0.02
C HIS A 18 -3.07 10.32 -0.97
N THR A 19 -1.80 9.91 -0.99
CA THR A 19 -0.78 10.48 -1.87
C THR A 19 0.28 9.46 -2.25
N HIS A 20 1.06 9.75 -3.30
CA HIS A 20 2.30 9.02 -3.61
C HIS A 20 3.40 9.46 -2.65
N ALA A 21 4.29 8.55 -2.30
CA ALA A 21 5.46 8.86 -1.49
C ALA A 21 6.62 7.91 -1.79
N SER A 22 7.81 8.48 -2.01
CA SER A 22 9.05 7.74 -2.20
C SER A 22 8.96 6.68 -3.30
N GLU A 23 8.28 7.01 -4.40
CA GLU A 23 8.08 6.09 -5.51
C GLU A 23 9.38 5.87 -6.28
N ASN A 24 10.13 6.93 -6.56
CA ASN A 24 11.37 6.86 -7.33
C ASN A 24 12.46 7.75 -6.74
N LYS A 25 13.71 7.46 -7.10
CA LYS A 25 14.87 8.18 -6.56
C LYS A 25 14.87 9.67 -6.90
N HIS A 26 14.37 10.03 -8.08
CA HIS A 26 14.31 11.43 -8.51
C HIS A 26 13.37 12.24 -7.60
N GLU A 27 12.22 11.70 -7.24
CA GLU A 27 11.29 12.30 -6.26
C GLU A 27 11.96 12.49 -4.91
N VAL A 28 12.58 11.43 -4.37
CA VAL A 28 13.26 11.46 -3.07
C VAL A 28 14.39 12.51 -3.07
N ASP A 29 15.19 12.55 -4.12
CA ASP A 29 16.26 13.53 -4.26
C ASP A 29 15.72 14.97 -4.35
N ALA A 30 14.63 15.17 -5.07
CA ALA A 30 13.98 16.48 -5.17
C ALA A 30 13.45 16.96 -3.81
N VAL A 31 12.80 16.09 -3.04
CA VAL A 31 12.33 16.42 -1.67
C VAL A 31 13.52 16.70 -0.76
N ARG A 32 14.54 15.85 -0.78
CA ARG A 32 15.77 16.03 0.02
C ARG A 32 16.47 17.38 -0.28
N GLN A 33 16.58 17.74 -1.56
CA GLN A 33 17.19 19.01 -1.96
C GLN A 33 16.37 20.21 -1.49
N ARG A 34 15.05 20.13 -1.59
CA ARG A 34 14.13 21.22 -1.31
C ARG A 34 13.85 21.40 0.18
N CYS A 35 13.59 20.28 0.88
CA CYS A 35 13.10 20.29 2.25
C CYS A 35 14.19 19.93 3.27
N LYS A 36 15.36 19.43 2.82
CA LYS A 36 16.48 18.93 3.67
C LYS A 36 16.05 17.78 4.59
N MET A 37 15.05 17.02 4.18
CA MET A 37 14.46 15.88 4.87
C MET A 37 14.20 14.76 3.87
N GLU A 38 14.07 13.53 4.37
CA GLU A 38 13.55 12.41 3.59
C GLU A 38 12.04 12.58 3.37
N ASN A 39 11.46 11.83 2.43
CA ASN A 39 10.09 12.10 1.98
C ASN A 39 9.06 11.84 3.08
N ILE A 40 9.12 10.68 3.74
CA ILE A 40 8.20 10.34 4.85
C ILE A 40 8.46 11.23 6.07
N GLU A 41 9.73 11.55 6.34
CA GLU A 41 10.12 12.49 7.39
C GLU A 41 9.49 13.88 7.15
N PHE A 42 9.52 14.36 5.91
CA PHE A 42 8.89 15.63 5.54
C PHE A 42 7.36 15.61 5.75
N LEU A 43 6.69 14.53 5.32
CA LEU A 43 5.26 14.37 5.55
C LEU A 43 4.92 14.34 7.06
N HIS A 44 5.76 13.67 7.85
CA HIS A 44 5.62 13.65 9.30
C HIS A 44 5.83 15.04 9.93
N HIS A 45 6.86 15.77 9.49
CA HIS A 45 7.11 17.16 9.94
C HIS A 45 5.93 18.10 9.65
N LEU A 46 5.21 17.87 8.56
CA LEU A 46 3.99 18.61 8.24
C LEU A 46 2.78 18.22 9.12
N GLY A 47 2.89 17.15 9.91
CA GLY A 47 1.82 16.63 10.76
C GLY A 47 0.71 15.91 10.02
N ILE A 48 0.94 15.46 8.77
CA ILE A 48 -0.08 14.81 7.91
C ILE A 48 -0.12 13.30 7.98
N LEU A 49 0.75 12.66 8.76
CA LEU A 49 0.75 11.21 8.91
C LEU A 49 -0.07 10.77 10.12
N SER A 50 -1.08 9.96 9.86
CA SER A 50 -1.95 9.35 10.86
C SER A 50 -2.49 8.02 10.32
N GLU A 51 -3.30 7.33 11.10
CA GLU A 51 -4.05 6.14 10.68
C GLU A 51 -4.99 6.40 9.48
N ARG A 52 -5.34 7.67 9.22
CA ARG A 52 -6.10 8.10 8.05
C ARG A 52 -5.24 8.45 6.85
N SER A 53 -3.95 8.18 6.89
CA SER A 53 -3.03 8.42 5.78
C SER A 53 -2.71 7.11 5.06
N CYS A 54 -2.85 7.10 3.73
CA CYS A 54 -2.48 6.01 2.86
C CYS A 54 -1.46 6.49 1.83
N LEU A 55 -0.25 5.94 1.88
CA LEU A 55 0.86 6.33 1.02
C LEU A 55 1.11 5.26 -0.04
N ALA A 56 0.99 5.63 -1.31
CA ALA A 56 1.29 4.73 -2.42
C ALA A 56 2.80 4.57 -2.60
N HIS A 57 3.20 3.37 -3.01
CA HIS A 57 4.55 2.93 -3.36
C HIS A 57 5.50 2.73 -2.19
N CYS A 58 5.97 3.79 -1.51
CA CYS A 58 6.94 3.73 -0.41
C CYS A 58 8.15 2.83 -0.72
N ILE A 59 8.74 2.97 -1.92
CA ILE A 59 9.83 2.08 -2.40
C ILE A 59 11.17 2.47 -1.80
N HIS A 60 11.49 3.76 -1.86
CA HIS A 60 12.81 4.30 -1.48
C HIS A 60 12.74 4.97 -0.11
N ILE A 61 12.42 4.19 0.93
CA ILE A 61 12.38 4.65 2.33
C ILE A 61 13.45 3.94 3.16
N ASN A 62 13.94 4.63 4.17
CA ASN A 62 14.95 4.13 5.10
C ASN A 62 14.33 3.64 6.42
N GLU A 63 15.16 3.09 7.33
CA GLU A 63 14.71 2.55 8.62
C GLU A 63 14.02 3.59 9.52
N GLN A 64 14.43 4.86 9.46
CA GLN A 64 13.81 5.93 10.24
C GLN A 64 12.41 6.24 9.69
N GLU A 65 12.26 6.29 8.37
CA GLU A 65 10.97 6.48 7.72
C GLU A 65 10.00 5.31 7.97
N ILE A 66 10.51 4.07 7.99
CA ILE A 66 9.74 2.87 8.39
C ILE A 66 9.24 3.03 9.84
N ALA A 67 10.10 3.49 10.75
CA ALA A 67 9.71 3.74 12.12
C ALA A 67 8.63 4.84 12.25
N ILE A 68 8.72 5.88 11.44
CA ILE A 68 7.70 6.94 11.37
C ILE A 68 6.36 6.36 10.92
N LEU A 69 6.32 5.60 9.83
CA LEU A 69 5.09 4.94 9.33
C LEU A 69 4.45 4.07 10.41
N LYS A 70 5.27 3.30 11.12
CA LYS A 70 4.78 2.45 12.23
C LYS A 70 4.19 3.28 13.37
N ASN A 71 4.90 4.32 13.81
CA ASN A 71 4.49 5.14 14.97
C ASN A 71 3.25 5.99 14.70
N THR A 72 3.05 6.38 13.45
CA THR A 72 1.87 7.15 13.01
C THR A 72 0.69 6.28 12.59
N ASN A 73 0.85 4.95 12.53
CA ASN A 73 -0.10 4.00 11.97
C ASN A 73 -0.50 4.32 10.51
N ALA A 74 0.34 5.05 9.78
CA ALA A 74 0.08 5.34 8.38
C ALA A 74 0.11 4.05 7.55
N ASN A 75 -0.75 4.00 6.54
CA ASN A 75 -0.94 2.83 5.70
C ASN A 75 -0.09 2.95 4.42
N VAL A 76 0.35 1.81 3.89
CA VAL A 76 1.05 1.74 2.61
C VAL A 76 0.16 1.03 1.57
N SER A 77 0.05 1.62 0.38
CA SER A 77 -0.57 0.99 -0.79
C SER A 77 0.53 0.50 -1.74
N HIS A 78 0.74 -0.80 -1.79
CA HIS A 78 1.73 -1.42 -2.68
C HIS A 78 1.16 -1.62 -4.08
N CYS A 79 1.83 -1.07 -5.09
CA CYS A 79 1.41 -1.08 -6.51
C CYS A 79 2.44 -1.82 -7.37
N PRO A 80 2.57 -3.17 -7.28
CA PRO A 80 3.68 -3.89 -7.88
C PRO A 80 3.77 -3.78 -9.40
N SER A 81 2.66 -3.81 -10.13
CA SER A 81 2.67 -3.65 -11.59
C SER A 81 3.19 -2.28 -12.01
N SER A 82 2.70 -1.22 -11.39
CA SER A 82 3.15 0.14 -11.66
C SER A 82 4.64 0.31 -11.35
N ASN A 83 5.07 -0.11 -10.17
CA ASN A 83 6.46 -0.03 -9.73
C ASN A 83 7.43 -0.69 -10.73
N LEU A 84 7.03 -1.86 -11.26
CA LEU A 84 7.82 -2.57 -12.26
C LEU A 84 7.79 -1.89 -13.62
N LYS A 85 6.60 -1.53 -14.08
CA LYS A 85 6.43 -0.94 -15.41
C LYS A 85 7.17 0.38 -15.56
N LEU A 86 7.14 1.20 -14.52
CA LEU A 86 7.82 2.50 -14.51
C LEU A 86 9.29 2.40 -14.11
N GLY A 87 9.76 1.20 -13.71
CA GLY A 87 11.13 1.01 -13.25
C GLY A 87 11.42 1.71 -11.92
N SER A 88 10.38 1.97 -11.11
CA SER A 88 10.50 2.69 -9.84
C SER A 88 11.29 1.90 -8.80
N GLY A 89 11.17 0.57 -8.79
CA GLY A 89 11.91 -0.33 -7.89
C GLY A 89 11.00 -1.33 -7.17
N LEU A 90 11.52 -1.95 -6.11
CA LEU A 90 10.83 -2.93 -5.29
C LEU A 90 10.74 -2.44 -3.84
N ALA A 91 9.54 -2.24 -3.33
CA ALA A 91 9.31 -1.99 -1.91
C ALA A 91 9.51 -3.28 -1.09
N ASP A 92 10.14 -3.19 0.07
CA ASP A 92 10.36 -4.33 0.97
C ASP A 92 9.10 -4.62 1.82
N ILE A 93 8.12 -5.25 1.19
CA ILE A 93 6.82 -5.52 1.83
C ILE A 93 6.92 -6.47 3.03
N PRO A 94 7.73 -7.57 2.99
CA PRO A 94 7.95 -8.39 4.17
C PRO A 94 8.41 -7.57 5.37
N LEU A 95 9.41 -6.71 5.20
CA LEU A 95 9.92 -5.86 6.27
C LEU A 95 8.85 -4.93 6.83
N TYR A 96 8.04 -4.28 5.98
CA TYR A 96 6.98 -3.38 6.45
C TYR A 96 5.95 -4.12 7.30
N GLN A 97 5.54 -5.32 6.86
CA GLN A 97 4.60 -6.15 7.62
C GLN A 97 5.20 -6.68 8.93
N GLU A 98 6.49 -7.06 8.94
CA GLU A 98 7.21 -7.46 10.16
C GLU A 98 7.30 -6.32 11.18
N ARG A 99 7.43 -5.10 10.72
CA ARG A 99 7.38 -3.89 11.55
C ARG A 99 5.96 -3.51 11.97
N GLY A 100 4.94 -4.24 11.50
CA GLY A 100 3.54 -4.04 11.85
C GLY A 100 2.88 -2.85 11.15
N ILE A 101 3.39 -2.44 9.99
CA ILE A 101 2.76 -1.46 9.10
C ILE A 101 1.66 -2.18 8.32
N ASN A 102 0.47 -1.57 8.24
CA ASN A 102 -0.59 -2.08 7.37
C ASN A 102 -0.24 -1.81 5.91
N VAL A 103 -0.21 -2.88 5.12
CA VAL A 103 0.04 -2.81 3.68
C VAL A 103 -1.18 -3.34 2.93
N SER A 104 -1.71 -2.51 2.05
CA SER A 104 -2.76 -2.86 1.09
C SER A 104 -2.19 -3.05 -0.32
N LEU A 105 -2.99 -3.59 -1.24
CA LEU A 105 -2.66 -3.63 -2.66
C LEU A 105 -3.42 -2.54 -3.42
N GLY A 106 -2.70 -1.87 -4.32
CA GLY A 106 -3.24 -0.92 -5.27
C GLY A 106 -2.87 -1.30 -6.70
N ALA A 107 -3.70 -0.92 -7.65
CA ALA A 107 -3.43 -1.13 -9.07
C ALA A 107 -2.77 0.09 -9.74
N ASP A 108 -2.82 1.26 -9.07
CA ASP A 108 -2.43 2.54 -9.64
C ASP A 108 -3.27 2.91 -10.88
N GLY A 109 -2.91 3.95 -11.59
CA GLY A 109 -3.62 4.40 -12.79
C GLY A 109 -3.51 3.42 -13.97
N ALA A 110 -4.52 3.39 -14.83
CA ALA A 110 -4.53 2.55 -16.03
C ALA A 110 -3.29 2.70 -16.92
N PRO A 111 -2.73 3.90 -17.14
CA PRO A 111 -1.48 4.05 -17.90
C PRO A 111 -0.27 3.37 -17.25
N CYS A 112 -0.25 3.26 -15.93
CA CYS A 112 0.85 2.67 -15.17
C CYS A 112 0.71 1.14 -15.03
N ASN A 113 -0.50 0.60 -15.16
CA ASN A 113 -0.80 -0.83 -14.94
C ASN A 113 -1.24 -1.58 -16.22
N ASN A 114 -2.09 -0.98 -17.04
CA ASN A 114 -2.76 -1.49 -18.24
C ASN A 114 -3.96 -2.42 -17.99
N THR A 115 -3.94 -3.27 -16.94
CA THR A 115 -4.98 -4.30 -16.76
C THR A 115 -5.90 -4.07 -15.58
N LEU A 116 -5.47 -3.31 -14.54
CA LEU A 116 -6.20 -3.06 -13.30
C LEU A 116 -6.76 -4.35 -12.67
N ASP A 117 -5.99 -5.44 -12.74
CA ASP A 117 -6.38 -6.78 -12.33
C ASP A 117 -5.74 -7.12 -10.97
N MET A 118 -6.56 -7.12 -9.92
CA MET A 118 -6.08 -7.37 -8.55
C MET A 118 -5.45 -8.77 -8.38
N PHE A 119 -5.84 -9.78 -9.16
CA PHE A 119 -5.20 -11.09 -9.11
C PHE A 119 -3.77 -11.07 -9.65
N LYS A 120 -3.51 -10.26 -10.66
CA LYS A 120 -2.14 -10.02 -11.14
C LYS A 120 -1.32 -9.27 -10.10
N GLU A 121 -1.89 -8.26 -9.46
CA GLU A 121 -1.22 -7.53 -8.38
C GLU A 121 -0.86 -8.49 -7.23
N MET A 122 -1.80 -9.32 -6.78
CA MET A 122 -1.53 -10.34 -5.76
C MET A 122 -0.40 -11.29 -6.16
N ARG A 123 -0.42 -11.77 -7.41
CA ARG A 123 0.63 -12.66 -7.92
C ARG A 123 2.00 -11.99 -7.90
N LEU A 124 2.09 -10.77 -8.39
CA LEU A 124 3.33 -10.00 -8.41
C LEU A 124 3.84 -9.69 -7.00
N ALA A 125 2.96 -9.23 -6.12
CA ALA A 125 3.30 -8.95 -4.73
C ALA A 125 3.91 -10.17 -4.01
N SER A 126 3.40 -11.38 -4.32
CA SER A 126 3.97 -12.62 -3.78
C SER A 126 5.33 -12.95 -4.39
N LEU A 127 5.44 -12.93 -5.72
CA LEU A 127 6.60 -13.47 -6.42
C LEU A 127 7.84 -12.56 -6.31
N LEU A 128 7.64 -11.25 -6.35
CA LEU A 128 8.74 -10.28 -6.36
C LEU A 128 9.58 -10.26 -5.08
N GLN A 129 9.01 -10.67 -3.96
CA GLN A 129 9.72 -10.70 -2.69
C GLN A 129 10.59 -11.95 -2.50
N LYS A 130 10.26 -13.05 -3.19
CA LYS A 130 10.92 -14.35 -3.01
C LYS A 130 12.43 -14.36 -3.34
N PRO A 131 12.93 -13.67 -4.38
CA PRO A 131 14.37 -13.63 -4.65
C PRO A 131 15.21 -13.01 -3.52
N HIS A 132 14.60 -12.12 -2.72
CA HIS A 132 15.30 -11.41 -1.65
C HIS A 132 15.06 -12.03 -0.26
N HIS A 133 13.88 -12.59 -0.04
CA HIS A 133 13.44 -13.08 1.27
C HIS A 133 13.21 -14.60 1.34
N GLY A 134 13.49 -15.34 0.27
CA GLY A 134 13.33 -16.80 0.20
C GLY A 134 11.94 -17.25 -0.25
N ALA A 135 11.83 -18.55 -0.57
CA ALA A 135 10.65 -19.13 -1.21
C ALA A 135 9.35 -19.04 -0.39
N THR A 136 9.45 -18.94 0.93
CA THR A 136 8.32 -18.84 1.85
C THR A 136 7.82 -17.41 2.07
N ALA A 137 8.56 -16.40 1.58
CA ALA A 137 8.15 -15.02 1.70
C ALA A 137 6.83 -14.75 0.98
N MET A 138 6.02 -13.87 1.55
CA MET A 138 4.73 -13.43 1.02
C MET A 138 3.85 -14.60 0.54
N PRO A 139 3.44 -15.50 1.44
CA PRO A 139 2.55 -16.60 1.08
C PRO A 139 1.20 -16.06 0.60
N ALA A 140 0.47 -16.86 -0.20
CA ALA A 140 -0.79 -16.46 -0.82
C ALA A 140 -1.80 -15.85 0.17
N ARG A 141 -1.89 -16.40 1.39
CA ARG A 141 -2.76 -15.87 2.45
C ARG A 141 -2.44 -14.41 2.79
N ARG A 142 -1.16 -14.09 2.97
CA ARG A 142 -0.73 -12.70 3.28
C ARG A 142 -1.12 -11.73 2.19
N VAL A 143 -0.87 -12.12 0.96
CA VAL A 143 -1.19 -11.29 -0.21
C VAL A 143 -2.70 -11.13 -0.39
N PHE A 144 -3.47 -12.17 -0.12
CA PHE A 144 -4.92 -12.11 -0.11
C PHE A 144 -5.44 -11.16 0.99
N GLU A 145 -4.86 -11.22 2.18
CA GLU A 145 -5.17 -10.27 3.27
C GLU A 145 -4.88 -8.82 2.87
N MET A 146 -3.78 -8.55 2.15
CA MET A 146 -3.48 -7.20 1.61
C MET A 146 -4.55 -6.71 0.63
N ALA A 147 -5.08 -7.61 -0.21
CA ALA A 147 -6.11 -7.30 -1.21
C ALA A 147 -7.53 -7.17 -0.62
N THR A 148 -7.74 -7.56 0.63
CA THR A 148 -9.05 -7.59 1.29
C THR A 148 -9.04 -6.77 2.57
N ILE A 149 -8.83 -7.40 3.71
CA ILE A 149 -8.87 -6.73 5.03
C ILE A 149 -7.76 -5.66 5.19
N GLY A 150 -6.60 -5.82 4.55
CA GLY A 150 -5.54 -4.80 4.52
C GLY A 150 -5.99 -3.54 3.79
N GLY A 151 -6.69 -3.71 2.66
CA GLY A 151 -7.33 -2.62 1.93
C GLY A 151 -8.42 -1.94 2.76
N ALA A 152 -9.28 -2.72 3.41
CA ALA A 152 -10.33 -2.20 4.29
C ALA A 152 -9.74 -1.36 5.43
N ARG A 153 -8.65 -1.81 6.08
CA ARG A 153 -7.94 -1.04 7.12
C ARG A 153 -7.36 0.26 6.57
N ALA A 154 -6.74 0.21 5.39
CA ALA A 154 -6.18 1.41 4.77
C ALA A 154 -7.25 2.47 4.44
N LEU A 155 -8.51 2.04 4.32
CA LEU A 155 -9.69 2.89 4.09
C LEU A 155 -10.47 3.21 5.39
N GLY A 156 -10.06 2.68 6.54
CA GLY A 156 -10.81 2.82 7.81
C GLY A 156 -12.16 2.10 7.81
N LEU A 157 -12.31 1.07 6.97
CA LEU A 157 -13.56 0.34 6.77
C LEU A 157 -13.50 -1.13 7.23
N GLU A 158 -12.49 -1.54 7.99
CA GLU A 158 -12.30 -2.93 8.40
C GLU A 158 -13.43 -3.49 9.26
N HIS A 159 -14.22 -2.64 9.89
CA HIS A 159 -15.43 -3.03 10.64
C HIS A 159 -16.65 -3.24 9.75
N GLU A 160 -16.59 -2.77 8.49
CA GLU A 160 -17.71 -2.83 7.55
C GLU A 160 -17.51 -3.81 6.41
N ILE A 161 -16.25 -3.95 5.91
CA ILE A 161 -15.88 -4.76 4.74
C ILE A 161 -14.54 -5.48 4.95
N GLY A 162 -14.06 -6.19 3.91
CA GLY A 162 -12.74 -6.81 3.87
C GLY A 162 -12.68 -8.22 4.43
N SER A 163 -13.75 -8.71 5.04
CA SER A 163 -13.90 -10.09 5.50
C SER A 163 -15.38 -10.51 5.49
N ILE A 164 -15.63 -11.81 5.43
CA ILE A 164 -16.99 -12.38 5.48
C ILE A 164 -17.32 -12.67 6.94
N GLU A 165 -18.02 -11.75 7.58
CA GLU A 165 -18.40 -11.82 8.98
C GLU A 165 -19.84 -11.32 9.18
N VAL A 166 -20.55 -11.84 10.20
CA VAL A 166 -21.88 -11.39 10.55
C VAL A 166 -21.83 -9.92 10.97
N GLY A 167 -22.68 -9.10 10.37
CA GLY A 167 -22.78 -7.67 10.65
C GLY A 167 -21.99 -6.80 9.67
N LYS A 168 -21.10 -7.36 8.86
CA LYS A 168 -20.42 -6.63 7.79
C LYS A 168 -21.29 -6.53 6.53
N LYS A 169 -20.97 -5.55 5.69
CA LYS A 169 -21.61 -5.37 4.38
C LYS A 169 -21.24 -6.52 3.44
N ALA A 170 -22.16 -6.92 2.58
CA ALA A 170 -21.98 -7.96 1.56
C ALA A 170 -21.22 -7.42 0.33
N ASP A 171 -20.03 -6.88 0.54
CA ASP A 171 -19.10 -6.50 -0.51
C ASP A 171 -18.28 -7.74 -0.92
N ILE A 172 -18.86 -8.52 -1.83
CA ILE A 172 -18.43 -9.89 -2.14
C ILE A 172 -18.18 -10.05 -3.64
N VAL A 173 -17.08 -10.70 -3.98
CA VAL A 173 -16.76 -11.11 -5.35
C VAL A 173 -16.92 -12.61 -5.49
N LEU A 174 -17.74 -13.04 -6.44
CA LEU A 174 -17.90 -14.45 -6.83
C LEU A 174 -17.01 -14.77 -8.03
N MET A 175 -16.23 -15.84 -7.91
CA MET A 175 -15.33 -16.30 -8.98
C MET A 175 -15.70 -17.68 -9.46
N ASN A 176 -15.77 -17.85 -10.80
CA ASN A 176 -15.89 -19.16 -11.41
C ASN A 176 -14.50 -19.76 -11.66
N LEU A 177 -14.06 -20.66 -10.80
CA LEU A 177 -12.75 -21.30 -10.87
C LEU A 177 -12.63 -22.28 -12.05
N GLU A 178 -13.72 -22.80 -12.60
CA GLU A 178 -13.70 -23.73 -13.73
C GLU A 178 -13.22 -23.09 -15.03
N ARG A 179 -13.29 -21.78 -15.14
CA ARG A 179 -12.83 -21.02 -16.32
C ARG A 179 -11.41 -20.45 -16.17
N LEU A 180 -10.79 -20.63 -15.03
CA LEU A 180 -9.40 -20.24 -14.82
C LEU A 180 -8.50 -21.34 -15.36
N TRP A 181 -7.48 -20.97 -16.14
CA TRP A 181 -6.45 -21.86 -16.69
C TRP A 181 -5.53 -22.45 -15.59
N ASN A 182 -6.01 -22.58 -14.39
CA ASN A 182 -5.30 -23.18 -13.28
C ASN A 182 -5.93 -24.53 -12.96
N PRO A 183 -5.15 -25.63 -12.98
CA PRO A 183 -5.63 -26.88 -12.45
C PRO A 183 -6.00 -26.68 -10.98
N ILE A 184 -7.20 -27.08 -10.61
CA ILE A 184 -7.60 -27.21 -9.20
C ILE A 184 -6.83 -28.44 -8.70
N VAL A 185 -5.77 -28.23 -7.93
CA VAL A 185 -4.97 -29.30 -7.33
C VAL A 185 -5.46 -29.52 -5.91
#